data_fad3e107539e89cde4d3f69c348aa8bb
#
_entry.id   fad3e107539e89cde4d3f69c348aa8bb
#
_cell.length_a   1.000
_cell.length_b   1.000
_cell.length_c   1.000
_cell.angle_alpha   90.00
_cell.angle_beta   90.00
_cell.angle_gamma   90.00
#
_symmetry.space_group_name_H-M   'P 1'
#
loop_
_entity.id
_entity.type
_entity.pdbx_description
1 polymer ?
#
loop_
_entity_poly.entity_id
_entity_poly.type
_entity_poly.pdbx_seq_one_letter_code
_entity_poly.pdbx_strand_id
1 'polypeptide(L)'
;MKTKYFIPIIFLLLFTRCSTNSDTDLKNFPEGYTPEEVGTRISKRFISGKHMLHKKNGKDGIHYAEVCTWYGALKYAVAADDTALIKQLQNKFDPLFTTEADYQPRMIHVDLNMFGCLPLEFYQITKDKRYYDMGIPYADTQWQVPDTATTEEKDWARKGFSWQTRLWIDDMFMITIIQSQAYKATGKREYIDRAAREMVMYLDELQHPNGLFYHAPDVPYYWGRGNGWMAAGMTELLRYLPKDNQDRPRILEGYRLMMKNLKDYQLPDGMWSQLVDDPSCWAETSGTAMFTYAMITGVKQGWLDKKEYSPVARKAWMALIPYINEEGDVTEVCIGTNKKNDKQYYYDRRRIVGDYHGQAPILWCCFALIE
;
A
#
# COMPACT_ATOMS: atom_id res chain seq x y z
N MET A 1 19.36 -76.53 38.35
CA MET A 1 19.89 -75.19 38.10
C MET A 1 19.08 -74.63 36.92
N LYS A 2 18.15 -73.63 37.15
CA LYS A 2 17.38 -72.93 36.07
C LYS A 2 18.02 -71.59 35.92
N THR A 3 18.61 -71.32 34.75
CA THR A 3 19.24 -70.07 34.37
C THR A 3 18.14 -69.13 33.88
N LYS A 4 17.96 -67.97 34.56
CA LYS A 4 17.01 -66.92 34.13
C LYS A 4 17.78 -65.95 33.24
N TYR A 5 17.35 -65.76 31.99
CA TYR A 5 17.81 -64.74 31.09
C TYR A 5 17.05 -63.43 31.38
N PHE A 6 17.78 -62.37 31.69
CA PHE A 6 17.30 -61.01 31.84
C PHE A 6 17.44 -60.29 30.46
N ILE A 7 16.34 -59.89 29.88
CA ILE A 7 16.32 -59.07 28.66
C ILE A 7 16.17 -57.61 29.09
N PRO A 8 17.12 -56.71 28.78
CA PRO A 8 16.95 -55.31 29.06
C PRO A 8 16.00 -54.66 28.03
N ILE A 9 14.90 -54.08 28.51
CA ILE A 9 14.02 -53.25 27.72
C ILE A 9 14.69 -51.90 27.52
N ILE A 10 15.16 -51.63 26.28
CA ILE A 10 15.63 -50.32 25.87
C ILE A 10 14.43 -49.43 25.60
N PHE A 11 14.16 -48.47 26.48
CA PHE A 11 13.21 -47.41 26.25
C PHE A 11 13.77 -46.42 25.22
N LEU A 12 13.30 -46.52 23.98
CA LEU A 12 13.60 -45.54 22.93
C LEU A 12 12.77 -44.28 23.20
N LEU A 13 13.38 -43.29 23.86
CA LEU A 13 12.81 -41.94 24.00
C LEU A 13 12.80 -41.27 22.63
N LEU A 14 11.66 -41.35 21.95
CA LEU A 14 11.36 -40.51 20.81
C LEU A 14 11.27 -39.06 21.30
N PHE A 15 12.37 -38.32 21.17
CA PHE A 15 12.33 -36.86 21.21
C PHE A 15 11.56 -36.38 19.99
N THR A 16 10.25 -36.16 20.14
CA THR A 16 9.52 -35.31 19.24
C THR A 16 10.11 -33.92 19.36
N ARG A 17 10.98 -33.53 18.42
CA ARG A 17 11.34 -32.15 18.21
C ARG A 17 10.04 -31.42 17.95
N CYS A 18 9.53 -30.71 18.96
CA CYS A 18 8.56 -29.65 18.76
C CYS A 18 9.16 -28.69 17.76
N SER A 19 8.66 -28.68 16.55
CA SER A 19 9.00 -27.69 15.52
C SER A 19 8.50 -26.35 16.04
N THR A 20 9.40 -25.61 16.67
CA THR A 20 9.09 -24.30 17.22
C THR A 20 9.02 -23.27 16.09
N ASN A 21 7.81 -22.75 15.86
CA ASN A 21 7.56 -21.39 15.37
C ASN A 21 8.06 -20.95 13.98
N SER A 22 8.15 -21.82 12.96
CA SER A 22 8.42 -21.35 11.59
C SER A 22 7.19 -20.73 10.90
N ASP A 23 5.98 -21.16 11.27
CA ASP A 23 4.74 -20.78 10.58
C ASP A 23 4.11 -19.44 11.01
N THR A 24 4.69 -18.78 12.01
CA THR A 24 4.16 -17.51 12.56
C THR A 24 5.08 -16.30 12.37
N ASP A 25 6.30 -16.49 11.87
CA ASP A 25 7.25 -15.39 11.68
C ASP A 25 7.14 -14.80 10.26
N LEU A 26 7.43 -13.50 10.12
CA LEU A 26 7.54 -12.78 8.85
C LEU A 26 8.89 -13.03 8.16
N LYS A 27 9.41 -14.24 8.30
CA LYS A 27 10.67 -14.73 7.73
C LYS A 27 10.51 -16.19 7.31
N ASN A 28 11.50 -16.71 6.59
CA ASN A 28 11.58 -18.12 6.21
C ASN A 28 10.35 -18.57 5.42
N PHE A 29 10.07 -17.90 4.33
CA PHE A 29 9.03 -18.32 3.38
C PHE A 29 9.53 -19.50 2.53
N PRO A 30 8.65 -20.41 2.10
CA PRO A 30 9.03 -21.49 1.18
C PRO A 30 9.44 -20.94 -0.19
N GLU A 31 10.14 -21.77 -0.98
CA GLU A 31 10.48 -21.47 -2.38
C GLU A 31 9.23 -21.06 -3.17
N GLY A 32 9.34 -20.03 -4.01
CA GLY A 32 8.26 -19.42 -4.77
C GLY A 32 7.41 -18.41 -3.98
N TYR A 33 7.58 -18.33 -2.64
CA TYR A 33 6.85 -17.42 -1.76
C TYR A 33 7.75 -16.38 -1.10
N THR A 34 9.05 -16.38 -1.38
CA THR A 34 9.95 -15.40 -0.81
C THR A 34 9.69 -14.00 -1.39
N PRO A 35 9.83 -12.94 -0.61
CA PRO A 35 9.64 -11.58 -1.13
C PRO A 35 10.61 -11.23 -2.26
N GLU A 36 11.80 -11.84 -2.30
CA GLU A 36 12.80 -11.66 -3.35
C GLU A 36 12.33 -12.25 -4.68
N GLU A 37 11.84 -13.48 -4.69
CA GLU A 37 11.32 -14.14 -5.90
C GLU A 37 10.09 -13.44 -6.46
N VAL A 38 9.14 -13.12 -5.56
CA VAL A 38 7.89 -12.44 -5.92
C VAL A 38 8.16 -11.02 -6.43
N GLY A 39 8.95 -10.25 -5.70
CA GLY A 39 9.31 -8.88 -6.07
C GLY A 39 10.05 -8.80 -7.39
N THR A 40 10.99 -9.71 -7.63
CA THR A 40 11.70 -9.82 -8.91
C THR A 40 10.74 -10.14 -10.06
N ARG A 41 9.84 -11.10 -9.90
CA ARG A 41 8.88 -11.52 -10.93
C ARG A 41 7.93 -10.38 -11.31
N ILE A 42 7.31 -9.72 -10.34
CA ILE A 42 6.38 -8.60 -10.59
C ILE A 42 7.11 -7.38 -11.15
N SER A 43 8.31 -7.06 -10.66
CA SER A 43 9.09 -5.93 -11.17
C SER A 43 9.50 -6.12 -12.63
N LYS A 44 9.91 -7.34 -13.03
CA LYS A 44 10.20 -7.67 -14.44
C LYS A 44 8.95 -7.52 -15.32
N ARG A 45 7.80 -8.01 -14.83
CA ARG A 45 6.52 -7.84 -15.54
C ARG A 45 6.16 -6.38 -15.73
N PHE A 46 6.32 -5.56 -14.67
CA PHE A 46 6.08 -4.13 -14.72
C PHE A 46 6.97 -3.39 -15.74
N ILE A 47 8.28 -3.67 -15.73
CA ILE A 47 9.23 -3.03 -16.66
C ILE A 47 8.88 -3.32 -18.11
N SER A 48 8.47 -4.55 -18.44
CA SER A 48 8.10 -4.95 -19.80
C SER A 48 6.75 -4.38 -20.25
N GLY A 49 5.94 -3.86 -19.32
CA GLY A 49 4.62 -3.30 -19.60
C GLY A 49 4.67 -1.93 -20.26
N LYS A 50 3.63 -1.63 -21.06
CA LYS A 50 3.39 -0.28 -21.58
C LYS A 50 2.82 0.61 -20.47
N HIS A 51 2.94 1.94 -20.66
CA HIS A 51 2.32 2.90 -19.74
C HIS A 51 0.81 2.75 -19.72
N MET A 52 0.26 2.76 -18.50
CA MET A 52 -1.16 2.92 -18.25
C MET A 52 -1.48 4.41 -18.15
N LEU A 53 -2.24 4.92 -19.09
CA LEU A 53 -2.56 6.35 -19.14
C LEU A 53 -4.01 6.60 -18.70
N HIS A 54 -4.24 7.72 -18.03
CA HIS A 54 -5.59 8.23 -17.80
C HIS A 54 -6.22 8.63 -19.14
N LYS A 55 -7.39 8.07 -19.46
CA LYS A 55 -8.09 8.33 -20.72
C LYS A 55 -8.98 9.57 -20.71
N LYS A 56 -9.13 10.24 -19.57
CA LYS A 56 -9.98 11.45 -19.50
C LYS A 56 -9.33 12.57 -20.31
N ASN A 57 -10.02 12.98 -21.38
CA ASN A 57 -9.65 14.10 -22.26
C ASN A 57 -8.29 13.99 -22.97
N GLY A 58 -7.73 12.77 -23.09
CA GLY A 58 -6.55 12.48 -23.92
C GLY A 58 -5.21 13.05 -23.44
N LYS A 59 -5.13 13.68 -22.23
CA LYS A 59 -3.91 14.34 -21.74
C LYS A 59 -3.69 14.27 -20.22
N ASP A 60 -4.27 13.27 -19.56
CA ASP A 60 -4.16 13.21 -18.09
C ASP A 60 -2.93 12.43 -17.59
N GLY A 61 -2.05 11.99 -18.50
CA GLY A 61 -0.76 11.40 -18.16
C GLY A 61 -0.84 9.99 -17.56
N ILE A 62 0.27 9.57 -16.93
CA ILE A 62 0.40 8.24 -16.32
C ILE A 62 -0.62 8.07 -15.19
N HIS A 63 -1.26 6.90 -15.18
CA HIS A 63 -2.27 6.54 -14.18
C HIS A 63 -1.64 6.30 -12.80
N TYR A 64 -2.30 6.75 -11.73
CA TYR A 64 -1.80 6.62 -10.36
C TYR A 64 -1.48 5.17 -9.97
N ALA A 65 -2.23 4.18 -10.46
CA ALA A 65 -1.96 2.77 -10.15
C ALA A 65 -0.61 2.31 -10.73
N GLU A 66 -0.20 2.82 -11.89
CA GLU A 66 1.14 2.61 -12.42
C GLU A 66 2.20 3.28 -11.54
N VAL A 67 1.95 4.52 -11.12
CA VAL A 67 2.85 5.24 -10.19
C VAL A 67 3.04 4.45 -8.91
N CYS A 68 1.96 3.92 -8.33
CA CYS A 68 2.01 3.06 -7.13
C CYS A 68 2.86 1.79 -7.35
N THR A 69 2.71 1.15 -8.52
CA THR A 69 3.48 -0.05 -8.88
C THR A 69 4.96 0.29 -9.06
N TRP A 70 5.24 1.38 -9.76
CA TRP A 70 6.61 1.85 -9.98
C TRP A 70 7.31 2.21 -8.67
N TYR A 71 6.61 2.96 -7.80
CA TYR A 71 7.09 3.27 -6.45
C TYR A 71 7.40 1.99 -5.67
N GLY A 72 6.48 1.01 -5.70
CA GLY A 72 6.68 -0.29 -5.05
C GLY A 72 7.88 -1.06 -5.59
N ALA A 73 8.05 -1.11 -6.92
CA ALA A 73 9.20 -1.75 -7.57
C ALA A 73 10.52 -1.07 -7.20
N LEU A 74 10.53 0.27 -7.14
CA LEU A 74 11.71 1.04 -6.77
C LEU A 74 12.08 0.84 -5.29
N LYS A 75 11.09 0.84 -4.40
CA LYS A 75 11.29 0.54 -2.97
C LYS A 75 11.80 -0.89 -2.77
N TYR A 76 11.24 -1.85 -3.50
CA TYR A 76 11.71 -3.23 -3.48
C TYR A 76 13.16 -3.33 -3.96
N ALA A 77 13.50 -2.71 -5.09
CA ALA A 77 14.86 -2.74 -5.63
C ALA A 77 15.90 -2.15 -4.65
N VAL A 78 15.53 -1.08 -3.95
CA VAL A 78 16.38 -0.48 -2.90
C VAL A 78 16.53 -1.43 -1.71
N ALA A 79 15.44 -2.03 -1.22
CA ALA A 79 15.48 -2.95 -0.09
C ALA A 79 16.26 -4.24 -0.40
N ALA A 80 16.25 -4.68 -1.66
CA ALA A 80 16.97 -5.86 -2.15
C ALA A 80 18.41 -5.56 -2.62
N ASP A 81 18.90 -4.31 -2.49
CA ASP A 81 20.20 -3.84 -3.02
C ASP A 81 20.39 -4.14 -4.53
N ASP A 82 19.29 -4.23 -5.29
CA ASP A 82 19.29 -4.52 -6.73
C ASP A 82 19.53 -3.25 -7.57
N THR A 83 20.78 -2.88 -7.72
CA THR A 83 21.19 -1.70 -8.51
C THR A 83 20.86 -1.82 -10.00
N ALA A 84 20.81 -3.04 -10.53
CA ALA A 84 20.45 -3.29 -11.93
C ALA A 84 18.95 -3.01 -12.15
N LEU A 85 18.09 -3.44 -11.25
CA LEU A 85 16.67 -3.16 -11.27
C LEU A 85 16.38 -1.65 -11.09
N ILE A 86 17.07 -0.98 -10.15
CA ILE A 86 16.99 0.48 -10.01
C ILE A 86 17.29 1.17 -11.35
N LYS A 87 18.35 0.75 -12.03
CA LYS A 87 18.72 1.32 -13.34
C LYS A 87 17.68 1.06 -14.43
N GLN A 88 17.07 -0.12 -14.45
CA GLN A 88 16.00 -0.45 -15.41
C GLN A 88 14.76 0.42 -15.15
N LEU A 89 14.36 0.60 -13.89
CA LEU A 89 13.26 1.47 -13.50
C LEU A 89 13.55 2.94 -13.84
N GLN A 90 14.79 3.39 -13.66
CA GLN A 90 15.24 4.72 -14.07
C GLN A 90 15.16 4.89 -15.59
N ASN A 91 15.62 3.90 -16.37
CA ASN A 91 15.56 3.95 -17.82
C ASN A 91 14.12 4.00 -18.36
N LYS A 92 13.16 3.38 -17.65
CA LYS A 92 11.73 3.50 -17.96
C LYS A 92 11.19 4.91 -17.64
N PHE A 93 11.73 5.59 -16.61
CA PHE A 93 11.30 6.91 -16.17
C PHE A 93 11.90 8.07 -17.00
N ASP A 94 13.18 8.00 -17.34
CA ASP A 94 13.93 9.11 -17.95
C ASP A 94 13.31 9.67 -19.24
N PRO A 95 12.63 8.89 -20.11
CA PRO A 95 11.88 9.42 -21.25
C PRO A 95 10.84 10.47 -20.92
N LEU A 96 10.29 10.46 -19.69
CA LEU A 96 9.34 11.47 -19.21
C LEU A 96 9.95 12.88 -19.13
N PHE A 97 11.27 13.01 -19.12
CA PHE A 97 11.95 14.32 -19.24
C PHE A 97 12.01 14.83 -20.68
N THR A 98 11.78 13.97 -21.68
CA THR A 98 12.06 14.28 -23.10
C THR A 98 10.97 13.78 -24.04
N THR A 99 11.10 12.57 -24.57
CA THR A 99 10.24 12.02 -25.63
C THR A 99 8.82 11.66 -25.15
N GLU A 100 8.62 11.46 -23.86
CA GLU A 100 7.35 11.11 -23.24
C GLU A 100 6.88 12.18 -22.25
N ALA A 101 7.35 13.42 -22.38
CA ALA A 101 6.99 14.53 -21.50
C ALA A 101 5.47 14.78 -21.44
N ASP A 102 4.75 14.51 -22.52
CA ASP A 102 3.27 14.61 -22.59
C ASP A 102 2.55 13.58 -21.69
N TYR A 103 3.26 12.54 -21.20
CA TYR A 103 2.72 11.58 -20.25
C TYR A 103 2.83 12.01 -18.80
N GLN A 104 3.47 13.14 -18.50
CA GLN A 104 3.46 13.70 -17.16
C GLN A 104 2.04 14.14 -16.79
N PRO A 105 1.49 13.68 -15.64
CA PRO A 105 0.15 14.08 -15.22
C PRO A 105 0.03 15.58 -14.94
N ARG A 106 -1.15 16.14 -15.18
CA ARG A 106 -1.44 17.53 -14.80
C ARG A 106 -1.64 17.64 -13.29
N MET A 107 -1.26 18.78 -12.71
CA MET A 107 -1.30 19.04 -11.26
C MET A 107 -2.67 19.57 -10.80
N ILE A 108 -3.75 18.92 -11.17
CA ILE A 108 -5.15 19.42 -11.00
C ILE A 108 -6.04 18.49 -10.17
N HIS A 109 -5.54 17.37 -9.72
CA HIS A 109 -6.35 16.37 -9.03
C HIS A 109 -5.45 15.49 -8.15
N VAL A 110 -5.97 15.06 -7.00
CA VAL A 110 -5.23 14.27 -6.02
C VAL A 110 -4.58 13.02 -6.63
N ASP A 111 -5.32 12.28 -7.48
CA ASP A 111 -4.82 11.08 -8.15
C ASP A 111 -3.69 11.37 -9.16
N LEU A 112 -3.68 12.57 -9.74
CA LEU A 112 -2.65 13.00 -10.68
C LEU A 112 -1.43 13.56 -9.94
N ASN A 113 -1.66 14.32 -8.87
CA ASN A 113 -0.59 14.94 -8.09
C ASN A 113 0.31 13.93 -7.39
N MET A 114 -0.20 12.75 -7.04
CA MET A 114 0.63 11.73 -6.42
C MET A 114 1.80 11.25 -7.30
N PHE A 115 1.78 11.50 -8.62
CA PHE A 115 2.89 11.23 -9.52
C PHE A 115 4.21 11.77 -8.99
N GLY A 116 4.19 12.95 -8.36
CA GLY A 116 5.39 13.58 -7.80
C GLY A 116 6.15 12.75 -6.78
N CYS A 117 5.49 11.74 -6.14
CA CYS A 117 6.18 10.86 -5.19
C CYS A 117 7.30 10.05 -5.84
N LEU A 118 7.13 9.67 -7.10
CA LEU A 118 8.05 8.83 -7.84
C LEU A 118 9.37 9.57 -8.20
N PRO A 119 9.36 10.75 -8.85
CA PRO A 119 10.60 11.50 -9.05
C PRO A 119 11.25 11.90 -7.72
N LEU A 120 10.50 12.20 -6.66
CA LEU A 120 11.11 12.49 -5.36
C LEU A 120 11.82 11.28 -4.75
N GLU A 121 11.31 10.06 -4.95
CA GLU A 121 12.03 8.84 -4.53
C GLU A 121 13.29 8.63 -5.38
N PHE A 122 13.25 8.85 -6.71
CA PHE A 122 14.45 8.83 -7.56
C PHE A 122 15.49 9.87 -7.11
N TYR A 123 15.05 11.07 -6.75
CA TYR A 123 15.96 12.08 -6.21
C TYR A 123 16.67 11.62 -4.95
N GLN A 124 15.98 10.90 -4.07
CA GLN A 124 16.61 10.41 -2.84
C GLN A 124 17.68 9.37 -3.09
N ILE A 125 17.52 8.57 -4.14
CA ILE A 125 18.47 7.52 -4.54
C ILE A 125 19.64 8.13 -5.32
N THR A 126 19.36 8.99 -6.31
CA THR A 126 20.35 9.45 -7.30
C THR A 126 20.98 10.78 -6.96
N LYS A 127 20.32 11.62 -6.17
CA LYS A 127 20.64 13.04 -5.91
C LYS A 127 20.62 13.93 -7.18
N ASP A 128 20.11 13.42 -8.29
CA ASP A 128 19.94 14.21 -9.51
C ASP A 128 18.80 15.21 -9.35
N LYS A 129 19.14 16.49 -9.42
CA LYS A 129 18.23 17.62 -9.18
C LYS A 129 17.03 17.63 -10.15
N ARG A 130 17.15 17.05 -11.35
CA ARG A 130 16.05 17.01 -12.32
C ARG A 130 14.81 16.32 -11.75
N TYR A 131 15.00 15.24 -10.98
CA TYR A 131 13.90 14.55 -10.30
C TYR A 131 13.26 15.40 -9.20
N TYR A 132 14.08 16.14 -8.44
CA TYR A 132 13.57 17.07 -7.43
C TYR A 132 12.71 18.16 -8.07
N ASP A 133 13.24 18.82 -9.13
CA ASP A 133 12.57 19.90 -9.84
C ASP A 133 11.26 19.45 -10.50
N MET A 134 11.16 18.18 -10.92
CA MET A 134 9.93 17.59 -11.42
C MET A 134 8.93 17.28 -10.30
N GLY A 135 9.38 16.74 -9.15
CA GLY A 135 8.50 16.18 -8.13
C GLY A 135 7.91 17.20 -7.16
N ILE A 136 8.68 18.20 -6.72
CA ILE A 136 8.24 19.18 -5.71
C ILE A 136 6.99 19.97 -6.13
N PRO A 137 6.85 20.44 -7.38
CA PRO A 137 5.66 21.18 -7.79
C PRO A 137 4.35 20.40 -7.58
N TYR A 138 4.38 19.07 -7.72
CA TYR A 138 3.20 18.23 -7.45
C TYR A 138 2.79 18.24 -5.97
N ALA A 139 3.75 18.27 -5.05
CA ALA A 139 3.46 18.36 -3.63
C ALA A 139 2.94 19.76 -3.25
N ASP A 140 3.54 20.81 -3.80
CA ASP A 140 3.17 22.19 -3.51
C ASP A 140 1.77 22.53 -4.00
N THR A 141 1.43 22.10 -5.22
CA THR A 141 0.11 22.38 -5.83
C THR A 141 -1.06 21.78 -5.08
N GLN A 142 -0.87 20.76 -4.25
CA GLN A 142 -1.94 20.26 -3.37
C GLN A 142 -2.42 21.31 -2.33
N TRP A 143 -1.61 22.32 -2.02
CA TRP A 143 -1.96 23.42 -1.10
C TRP A 143 -1.95 24.80 -1.79
N GLN A 144 -1.71 24.84 -3.08
CA GLN A 144 -1.79 26.09 -3.89
C GLN A 144 -3.11 26.12 -4.63
N VAL A 145 -4.07 26.87 -4.08
CA VAL A 145 -5.44 26.94 -4.62
C VAL A 145 -5.44 27.62 -5.98
N PRO A 146 -5.87 26.97 -7.06
CA PRO A 146 -5.95 27.61 -8.37
C PRO A 146 -7.16 28.59 -8.44
N ASP A 147 -7.07 29.59 -9.29
CA ASP A 147 -8.15 30.56 -9.50
C ASP A 147 -9.46 29.87 -9.91
N THR A 148 -9.35 28.74 -10.62
CA THR A 148 -10.49 27.94 -11.12
C THR A 148 -11.11 27.05 -10.05
N ALA A 149 -10.60 27.04 -8.83
CA ALA A 149 -11.11 26.22 -7.73
C ALA A 149 -12.57 26.57 -7.41
N THR A 150 -13.38 25.53 -7.17
CA THR A 150 -14.77 25.66 -6.74
C THR A 150 -14.89 26.28 -5.35
N THR A 151 -16.11 26.64 -4.95
CA THR A 151 -16.35 27.14 -3.58
C THR A 151 -15.96 26.13 -2.53
N GLU A 152 -16.31 24.85 -2.73
CA GLU A 152 -15.98 23.76 -1.80
C GLU A 152 -14.47 23.58 -1.66
N GLU A 153 -13.73 23.56 -2.76
CA GLU A 153 -12.25 23.44 -2.76
C GLU A 153 -11.59 24.64 -2.04
N LYS A 154 -12.12 25.85 -2.25
CA LYS A 154 -11.67 27.06 -1.53
C LYS A 154 -12.01 26.99 -0.02
N ASP A 155 -13.13 26.34 0.35
CA ASP A 155 -13.53 26.15 1.75
C ASP A 155 -12.56 25.19 2.47
N TRP A 156 -12.17 24.09 1.84
CA TRP A 156 -11.16 23.19 2.39
C TRP A 156 -9.83 23.92 2.61
N ALA A 157 -9.37 24.66 1.60
CA ALA A 157 -8.13 25.43 1.70
C ALA A 157 -8.17 26.48 2.83
N ARG A 158 -9.32 27.18 3.01
CA ARG A 158 -9.48 28.16 4.12
C ARG A 158 -9.42 27.52 5.50
N LYS A 159 -9.80 26.25 5.61
CA LYS A 159 -9.62 25.43 6.83
C LYS A 159 -8.19 24.94 7.02
N GLY A 160 -7.30 25.16 6.04
CA GLY A 160 -5.90 24.76 6.04
C GLY A 160 -5.63 23.34 5.55
N PHE A 161 -6.61 22.73 4.89
CA PHE A 161 -6.49 21.42 4.22
C PHE A 161 -6.13 21.57 2.75
N SER A 162 -5.85 20.46 2.08
CA SER A 162 -5.68 20.46 0.63
C SER A 162 -6.96 20.94 -0.05
N TRP A 163 -6.82 21.80 -1.06
CA TRP A 163 -7.98 22.17 -1.89
C TRP A 163 -8.52 20.97 -2.69
N GLN A 164 -7.73 19.90 -2.82
CA GLN A 164 -8.10 18.66 -3.52
C GLN A 164 -8.87 17.67 -2.64
N THR A 165 -9.17 18.02 -1.38
CA THR A 165 -9.94 17.19 -0.43
C THR A 165 -11.34 16.89 -0.96
N ARG A 166 -11.73 15.61 -1.00
CA ARG A 166 -13.04 15.14 -1.50
C ARG A 166 -13.82 14.31 -0.48
N LEU A 167 -13.18 13.97 0.65
CA LEU A 167 -13.64 12.96 1.62
C LEU A 167 -13.89 11.57 0.99
N TRP A 168 -13.14 11.22 -0.03
CA TRP A 168 -13.00 9.84 -0.49
C TRP A 168 -11.82 9.21 0.24
N ILE A 169 -12.02 7.99 0.74
CA ILE A 169 -10.96 7.32 1.53
C ILE A 169 -9.68 7.06 0.73
N ASP A 170 -9.77 7.01 -0.59
CA ASP A 170 -8.63 6.88 -1.50
C ASP A 170 -7.64 8.05 -1.38
N ASP A 171 -8.14 9.26 -1.10
CA ASP A 171 -7.34 10.49 -1.06
C ASP A 171 -6.18 10.39 -0.07
N MET A 172 -6.35 9.63 1.02
CA MET A 172 -5.37 9.60 2.09
C MET A 172 -4.06 8.93 1.72
N PHE A 173 -4.06 7.95 0.82
CA PHE A 173 -2.77 7.48 0.27
C PHE A 173 -2.18 8.50 -0.70
N MET A 174 -3.00 9.06 -1.59
CA MET A 174 -2.55 9.96 -2.66
C MET A 174 -1.93 11.26 -2.11
N ILE A 175 -2.51 11.81 -1.04
CA ILE A 175 -1.99 13.01 -0.38
C ILE A 175 -0.78 12.67 0.47
N THR A 176 -0.87 11.64 1.30
CA THR A 176 0.18 11.36 2.29
C THR A 176 1.48 10.88 1.67
N ILE A 177 1.43 10.09 0.61
CA ILE A 177 2.65 9.56 -0.02
C ILE A 177 3.50 10.68 -0.61
N ILE A 178 2.92 11.61 -1.38
CA ILE A 178 3.70 12.69 -2.00
C ILE A 178 4.21 13.69 -0.96
N GLN A 179 3.40 14.01 0.06
CA GLN A 179 3.81 14.91 1.13
C GLN A 179 4.96 14.30 1.97
N SER A 180 4.88 13.00 2.26
CA SER A 180 5.96 12.27 2.92
C SER A 180 7.26 12.28 2.09
N GLN A 181 7.16 12.09 0.78
CA GLN A 181 8.33 12.15 -0.12
C GLN A 181 8.91 13.56 -0.23
N ALA A 182 8.06 14.61 -0.27
CA ALA A 182 8.52 15.99 -0.26
C ALA A 182 9.23 16.33 1.06
N TYR A 183 8.71 15.86 2.19
CA TYR A 183 9.40 16.00 3.49
C TYR A 183 10.77 15.32 3.47
N LYS A 184 10.88 14.08 3.00
CA LYS A 184 12.15 13.35 2.90
C LYS A 184 13.16 14.09 1.99
N ALA A 185 12.69 14.66 0.89
CA ALA A 185 13.54 15.34 -0.09
C ALA A 185 14.04 16.69 0.41
N THR A 186 13.25 17.41 1.21
CA THR A 186 13.52 18.81 1.60
C THR A 186 13.92 19.00 3.06
N GLY A 187 13.50 18.08 3.95
CA GLY A 187 13.57 18.26 5.41
C GLY A 187 12.56 19.26 5.99
N LYS A 188 11.70 19.87 5.14
CA LYS A 188 10.72 20.87 5.59
C LYS A 188 9.51 20.21 6.24
N ARG A 189 9.32 20.48 7.53
CA ARG A 189 8.24 19.90 8.34
C ARG A 189 6.83 20.22 7.79
N GLU A 190 6.66 21.35 7.13
CA GLU A 190 5.35 21.75 6.61
C GLU A 190 4.67 20.67 5.75
N TYR A 191 5.44 19.90 4.95
CA TYR A 191 4.89 18.83 4.11
C TYR A 191 4.27 17.72 4.94
N ILE A 192 5.02 17.21 5.90
CA ILE A 192 4.57 16.06 6.70
C ILE A 192 3.52 16.47 7.75
N ASP A 193 3.62 17.69 8.30
CA ASP A 193 2.70 18.19 9.32
C ASP A 193 1.31 18.47 8.70
N ARG A 194 1.24 19.04 7.48
CA ARG A 194 -0.05 19.26 6.81
C ARG A 194 -0.72 17.95 6.39
N ALA A 195 0.06 16.93 5.94
CA ALA A 195 -0.46 15.61 5.66
C ALA A 195 -0.99 14.89 6.91
N ALA A 196 -0.32 15.04 8.06
CA ALA A 196 -0.76 14.49 9.33
C ALA A 196 -2.08 15.12 9.80
N ARG A 197 -2.18 16.45 9.71
CA ARG A 197 -3.42 17.17 10.02
C ARG A 197 -4.59 16.74 9.14
N GLU A 198 -4.35 16.57 7.84
CA GLU A 198 -5.35 16.08 6.90
C GLU A 198 -5.79 14.65 7.24
N MET A 199 -4.85 13.76 7.55
CA MET A 199 -5.15 12.40 7.97
C MET A 199 -6.03 12.37 9.23
N VAL A 200 -5.76 13.22 10.22
CA VAL A 200 -6.59 13.31 11.45
C VAL A 200 -8.01 13.73 11.09
N MET A 201 -8.19 14.71 10.22
CA MET A 201 -9.51 15.14 9.76
C MET A 201 -10.28 13.99 9.10
N TYR A 202 -9.64 13.22 8.21
CA TYR A 202 -10.27 12.03 7.59
C TYR A 202 -10.60 10.95 8.62
N LEU A 203 -9.76 10.74 9.63
CA LEU A 203 -10.05 9.81 10.73
C LEU A 203 -11.28 10.25 11.54
N ASP A 204 -11.37 11.54 11.84
CA ASP A 204 -12.46 12.08 12.67
C ASP A 204 -13.79 12.12 11.93
N GLU A 205 -13.78 12.34 10.62
CA GLU A 205 -14.95 12.41 9.76
C GLU A 205 -15.45 11.03 9.27
N LEU A 206 -14.54 10.08 9.02
CA LEU A 206 -14.87 8.88 8.26
C LEU A 206 -14.65 7.55 8.98
N GLN A 207 -13.83 7.50 10.07
CA GLN A 207 -13.57 6.24 10.76
C GLN A 207 -14.76 5.85 11.63
N HIS A 208 -15.31 4.66 11.35
CA HIS A 208 -16.39 4.10 12.15
C HIS A 208 -15.86 3.38 13.42
N PRO A 209 -16.73 3.12 14.43
CA PRO A 209 -16.33 2.38 15.64
C PRO A 209 -15.76 0.99 15.42
N ASN A 210 -16.09 0.35 14.29
CA ASN A 210 -15.49 -0.91 13.83
C ASN A 210 -14.12 -0.72 13.16
N GLY A 211 -13.51 0.46 13.25
CA GLY A 211 -12.20 0.77 12.68
C GLY A 211 -12.14 0.91 11.16
N LEU A 212 -13.21 0.57 10.45
CA LEU A 212 -13.29 0.66 9.01
C LEU A 212 -13.86 2.01 8.56
N PHE A 213 -13.79 2.25 7.26
CA PHE A 213 -14.20 3.50 6.61
C PHE A 213 -15.23 3.21 5.53
N TYR A 214 -16.29 3.99 5.47
CA TYR A 214 -17.14 4.03 4.29
C TYR A 214 -16.35 4.58 3.10
N HIS A 215 -16.72 4.20 1.88
CA HIS A 215 -16.04 4.69 0.67
C HIS A 215 -16.06 6.24 0.59
N ALA A 216 -17.15 6.84 1.03
CA ALA A 216 -17.33 8.28 1.24
C ALA A 216 -18.50 8.48 2.23
N PRO A 217 -18.74 9.70 2.76
CA PRO A 217 -19.82 9.96 3.72
C PRO A 217 -21.23 9.54 3.22
N ASP A 218 -21.45 9.63 1.91
CA ASP A 218 -22.71 9.31 1.23
C ASP A 218 -22.75 7.88 0.65
N VAL A 219 -21.72 7.05 0.89
CA VAL A 219 -21.59 5.69 0.33
C VAL A 219 -21.21 4.68 1.44
N PRO A 220 -22.23 4.13 2.16
CA PRO A 220 -22.06 3.38 3.40
C PRO A 220 -21.62 1.94 3.16
N TYR A 221 -20.55 1.72 2.39
CA TYR A 221 -19.99 0.39 2.12
C TYR A 221 -18.49 0.37 2.43
N TYR A 222 -18.05 -0.66 3.15
CA TYR A 222 -16.64 -0.88 3.53
C TYR A 222 -15.88 -1.57 2.38
N TRP A 223 -15.69 -0.83 1.30
CA TRP A 223 -14.96 -1.33 0.13
C TRP A 223 -13.51 -1.68 0.46
N GLY A 224 -13.08 -2.92 0.10
CA GLY A 224 -11.79 -3.49 0.50
C GLY A 224 -10.61 -2.64 0.06
N ARG A 225 -10.46 -2.32 -1.25
CA ARG A 225 -9.35 -1.48 -1.72
C ARG A 225 -9.41 -0.05 -1.18
N GLY A 226 -10.61 0.53 -1.00
CA GLY A 226 -10.74 1.85 -0.37
C GLY A 226 -10.18 1.85 1.05
N ASN A 227 -10.58 0.87 1.87
CA ASN A 227 -10.01 0.66 3.19
C ASN A 227 -8.50 0.36 3.11
N GLY A 228 -8.05 -0.34 2.06
CA GLY A 228 -6.64 -0.55 1.77
C GLY A 228 -5.85 0.75 1.58
N TRP A 229 -6.42 1.72 0.88
CA TRP A 229 -5.80 3.04 0.71
C TRP A 229 -5.64 3.78 2.05
N MET A 230 -6.63 3.71 2.93
CA MET A 230 -6.52 4.27 4.29
C MET A 230 -5.42 3.56 5.11
N ALA A 231 -5.40 2.23 5.09
CA ALA A 231 -4.38 1.44 5.78
C ALA A 231 -2.97 1.78 5.29
N ALA A 232 -2.77 1.81 3.97
CA ALA A 232 -1.48 2.12 3.36
C ALA A 232 -1.09 3.59 3.57
N GLY A 233 -2.04 4.52 3.47
CA GLY A 233 -1.81 5.95 3.69
C GLY A 233 -1.35 6.25 5.13
N MET A 234 -2.05 5.70 6.14
CA MET A 234 -1.61 5.79 7.54
C MET A 234 -0.23 5.17 7.73
N THR A 235 0.03 4.04 7.09
CA THR A 235 1.31 3.33 7.19
C THR A 235 2.46 4.15 6.62
N GLU A 236 2.34 4.65 5.40
CA GLU A 236 3.37 5.48 4.76
C GLU A 236 3.61 6.78 5.53
N LEU A 237 2.54 7.42 5.98
CA LEU A 237 2.66 8.64 6.80
C LEU A 237 3.41 8.36 8.12
N LEU A 238 3.00 7.35 8.88
CA LEU A 238 3.59 7.00 10.18
C LEU A 238 5.07 6.58 10.07
N ARG A 239 5.51 6.03 8.94
CA ARG A 239 6.93 5.68 8.71
C ARG A 239 7.84 6.90 8.78
N TYR A 240 7.38 8.05 8.32
CA TYR A 240 8.18 9.27 8.18
C TYR A 240 7.77 10.38 9.13
N LEU A 241 6.57 10.32 9.69
CA LEU A 241 6.04 11.33 10.62
C LEU A 241 6.92 11.37 11.88
N PRO A 242 7.51 12.52 12.23
CA PRO A 242 8.33 12.66 13.42
C PRO A 242 7.57 12.24 14.69
N LYS A 243 8.30 11.66 15.65
CA LYS A 243 7.70 11.16 16.90
C LYS A 243 7.10 12.27 17.76
N ASP A 244 7.59 13.50 17.61
CA ASP A 244 7.13 14.70 18.29
C ASP A 244 5.98 15.44 17.60
N ASN A 245 5.50 14.94 16.46
CA ASN A 245 4.35 15.51 15.78
C ASN A 245 3.08 15.29 16.62
N GLN A 246 2.31 16.38 16.83
CA GLN A 246 1.13 16.39 17.72
C GLN A 246 0.01 15.46 17.26
N ASP A 247 -0.12 15.23 15.95
CA ASP A 247 -1.19 14.43 15.33
C ASP A 247 -0.86 12.93 15.30
N ARG A 248 0.43 12.58 15.50
CA ARG A 248 0.91 11.19 15.45
C ARG A 248 0.15 10.24 16.39
N PRO A 249 -0.15 10.61 17.68
CA PRO A 249 -0.88 9.72 18.57
C PRO A 249 -2.28 9.36 18.04
N ARG A 250 -3.02 10.34 17.48
CA ARG A 250 -4.37 10.12 16.92
C ARG A 250 -4.32 9.22 15.67
N ILE A 251 -3.33 9.42 14.81
CA ILE A 251 -3.14 8.59 13.61
C ILE A 251 -2.79 7.15 14.00
N LEU A 252 -1.91 6.96 14.97
CA LEU A 252 -1.53 5.64 15.47
C LEU A 252 -2.70 4.91 16.16
N GLU A 253 -3.56 5.64 16.87
CA GLU A 253 -4.79 5.11 17.45
C GLU A 253 -5.74 4.61 16.36
N GLY A 254 -6.04 5.45 15.36
CA GLY A 254 -6.91 5.09 14.22
C GLY A 254 -6.37 3.89 13.43
N TYR A 255 -5.06 3.87 13.20
CA TYR A 255 -4.38 2.74 12.57
C TYR A 255 -4.54 1.44 13.38
N ARG A 256 -4.29 1.48 14.70
CA ARG A 256 -4.42 0.30 15.57
C ARG A 256 -5.86 -0.20 15.66
N LEU A 257 -6.83 0.70 15.74
CA LEU A 257 -8.24 0.35 15.71
C LEU A 257 -8.60 -0.37 14.42
N MET A 258 -8.13 0.14 13.26
CA MET A 258 -8.33 -0.49 11.97
C MET A 258 -7.69 -1.89 11.89
N MET A 259 -6.42 -2.03 12.27
CA MET A 259 -5.70 -3.31 12.23
C MET A 259 -6.34 -4.37 13.13
N LYS A 260 -6.82 -3.96 14.33
CA LYS A 260 -7.53 -4.86 15.25
C LYS A 260 -8.77 -5.46 14.58
N ASN A 261 -9.59 -4.63 13.97
CA ASN A 261 -10.84 -5.11 13.37
C ASN A 261 -10.57 -5.86 12.04
N LEU A 262 -9.61 -5.41 11.23
CA LEU A 262 -9.21 -6.16 10.04
C LEU A 262 -8.77 -7.60 10.37
N LYS A 263 -8.05 -7.80 11.49
CA LYS A 263 -7.71 -9.16 11.94
C LYS A 263 -8.97 -10.03 12.14
N ASP A 264 -10.03 -9.46 12.72
CA ASP A 264 -11.28 -10.17 12.99
C ASP A 264 -12.10 -10.44 11.70
N TYR A 265 -11.92 -9.62 10.65
CA TYR A 265 -12.55 -9.79 9.34
C TYR A 265 -11.73 -10.66 8.36
N GLN A 266 -10.55 -11.14 8.75
CA GLN A 266 -9.76 -12.01 7.87
C GLN A 266 -10.49 -13.33 7.61
N LEU A 267 -10.68 -13.67 6.33
CA LEU A 267 -11.31 -14.91 5.91
C LEU A 267 -10.48 -16.15 6.31
N PRO A 268 -11.12 -17.34 6.39
CA PRO A 268 -10.41 -18.59 6.72
C PRO A 268 -9.24 -18.91 5.80
N ASP A 269 -9.27 -18.48 4.54
CA ASP A 269 -8.19 -18.66 3.56
C ASP A 269 -7.04 -17.63 3.71
N GLY A 270 -7.21 -16.58 4.52
CA GLY A 270 -6.22 -15.53 4.74
C GLY A 270 -6.45 -14.25 3.96
N MET A 271 -7.44 -14.21 3.08
CA MET A 271 -7.82 -13.05 2.28
C MET A 271 -8.78 -12.12 3.04
N TRP A 272 -9.18 -11.02 2.40
CA TRP A 272 -10.32 -10.17 2.79
C TRP A 272 -11.29 -10.02 1.62
N SER A 273 -12.57 -9.88 1.97
CA SER A 273 -13.63 -9.69 0.98
C SER A 273 -13.58 -8.32 0.32
N GLN A 274 -14.11 -8.22 -0.89
CA GLN A 274 -14.33 -6.98 -1.65
C GLN A 274 -15.14 -5.95 -0.84
N LEU A 275 -16.13 -6.38 -0.06
CA LEU A 275 -16.74 -5.64 1.04
C LEU A 275 -16.25 -6.27 2.35
N VAL A 276 -15.44 -5.56 3.12
CA VAL A 276 -14.66 -6.12 4.25
C VAL A 276 -15.54 -6.77 5.31
N ASP A 277 -16.71 -6.18 5.57
CA ASP A 277 -17.69 -6.64 6.58
C ASP A 277 -18.66 -7.72 6.05
N ASP A 278 -18.50 -8.15 4.79
CA ASP A 278 -19.38 -9.12 4.16
C ASP A 278 -18.60 -10.35 3.64
N PRO A 279 -18.49 -11.42 4.43
CA PRO A 279 -17.72 -12.60 4.06
C PRO A 279 -18.37 -13.40 2.90
N SER A 280 -19.60 -13.08 2.48
CA SER A 280 -20.22 -13.67 1.30
C SER A 280 -19.78 -13.01 -0.02
N CYS A 281 -19.16 -11.82 0.06
CA CYS A 281 -18.56 -11.18 -1.09
C CYS A 281 -17.24 -11.87 -1.46
N TRP A 282 -16.85 -11.80 -2.71
CA TRP A 282 -15.62 -12.46 -3.20
C TRP A 282 -14.33 -11.89 -2.57
N ALA A 283 -13.32 -12.76 -2.42
CA ALA A 283 -12.01 -12.37 -1.90
C ALA A 283 -11.27 -11.49 -2.92
N GLU A 284 -10.76 -10.34 -2.47
CA GLU A 284 -10.18 -9.31 -3.33
C GLU A 284 -8.68 -9.14 -3.04
N THR A 285 -7.86 -9.18 -4.11
CA THR A 285 -6.40 -9.25 -3.95
C THR A 285 -5.75 -7.92 -3.61
N SER A 286 -6.23 -6.80 -4.17
CA SER A 286 -5.57 -5.51 -3.96
C SER A 286 -5.74 -4.98 -2.54
N GLY A 287 -6.94 -5.01 -1.99
CA GLY A 287 -7.21 -4.63 -0.59
C GLY A 287 -6.51 -5.57 0.38
N THR A 288 -6.55 -6.89 0.11
CA THR A 288 -5.82 -7.88 0.91
C THR A 288 -4.33 -7.56 0.98
N ALA A 289 -3.69 -7.24 -0.15
CA ALA A 289 -2.27 -6.92 -0.18
C ALA A 289 -1.96 -5.60 0.55
N MET A 290 -2.82 -4.59 0.46
CA MET A 290 -2.67 -3.32 1.20
C MET A 290 -2.77 -3.52 2.72
N PHE A 291 -3.72 -4.33 3.20
CA PHE A 291 -3.84 -4.68 4.61
C PHE A 291 -2.64 -5.48 5.09
N THR A 292 -2.18 -6.43 4.28
CA THR A 292 -0.98 -7.22 4.56
C THR A 292 0.26 -6.33 4.70
N TYR A 293 0.47 -5.40 3.76
CA TYR A 293 1.54 -4.41 3.82
C TYR A 293 1.49 -3.58 5.11
N ALA A 294 0.30 -3.07 5.45
CA ALA A 294 0.12 -2.29 6.67
C ALA A 294 0.47 -3.10 7.92
N MET A 295 0.02 -4.36 8.02
CA MET A 295 0.31 -5.23 9.18
C MET A 295 1.79 -5.61 9.26
N ILE A 296 2.44 -5.97 8.15
CA ILE A 296 3.87 -6.28 8.11
C ILE A 296 4.66 -5.08 8.65
N THR A 297 4.40 -3.89 8.10
CA THR A 297 5.09 -2.67 8.50
C THR A 297 4.83 -2.35 9.97
N GLY A 298 3.58 -2.46 10.42
CA GLY A 298 3.22 -2.19 11.82
C GLY A 298 3.91 -3.11 12.82
N VAL A 299 4.07 -4.38 12.48
CA VAL A 299 4.85 -5.34 13.30
C VAL A 299 6.32 -4.95 13.32
N LYS A 300 6.93 -4.67 12.17
CA LYS A 300 8.35 -4.31 12.07
C LYS A 300 8.69 -2.98 12.75
N GLN A 301 7.76 -2.02 12.72
CA GLN A 301 7.91 -0.72 13.38
C GLN A 301 7.53 -0.74 14.88
N GLY A 302 7.06 -1.88 15.39
CA GLY A 302 6.63 -2.01 16.79
C GLY A 302 5.32 -1.27 17.11
N TRP A 303 4.52 -0.96 16.10
CA TRP A 303 3.19 -0.35 16.30
C TRP A 303 2.13 -1.39 16.64
N LEU A 304 2.33 -2.64 16.21
CA LEU A 304 1.49 -3.81 16.45
C LEU A 304 2.26 -4.88 17.21
N ASP A 305 1.56 -5.65 18.05
CA ASP A 305 2.15 -6.78 18.74
C ASP A 305 2.58 -7.88 17.76
N LYS A 306 3.85 -8.27 17.82
CA LYS A 306 4.43 -9.24 16.89
C LYS A 306 3.76 -10.62 16.98
N LYS A 307 3.42 -11.07 18.20
CA LYS A 307 2.84 -12.42 18.39
C LYS A 307 1.42 -12.50 17.87
N GLU A 308 0.70 -11.38 17.95
CA GLU A 308 -0.69 -11.28 17.52
C GLU A 308 -0.82 -11.10 15.99
N TYR A 309 -0.02 -10.20 15.40
CA TYR A 309 -0.21 -9.77 14.01
C TYR A 309 0.70 -10.46 12.99
N SER A 310 1.87 -11.01 13.38
CA SER A 310 2.70 -11.74 12.43
C SER A 310 2.01 -12.96 11.82
N PRO A 311 1.25 -13.79 12.57
CA PRO A 311 0.50 -14.89 11.97
C PRO A 311 -0.56 -14.44 10.97
N VAL A 312 -1.26 -13.33 11.25
CA VAL A 312 -2.30 -12.75 10.38
C VAL A 312 -1.67 -12.27 9.07
N ALA A 313 -0.62 -11.48 9.15
CA ALA A 313 0.09 -10.95 7.99
C ALA A 313 0.75 -12.06 7.16
N ARG A 314 1.37 -13.07 7.81
CA ARG A 314 1.96 -14.22 7.12
C ARG A 314 0.90 -15.03 6.39
N LYS A 315 -0.23 -15.32 7.05
CA LYS A 315 -1.34 -16.06 6.44
C LYS A 315 -1.84 -15.35 5.19
N ALA A 316 -2.00 -14.03 5.24
CA ALA A 316 -2.41 -13.22 4.10
C ALA A 316 -1.36 -13.24 2.97
N TRP A 317 -0.07 -13.06 3.30
CA TRP A 317 1.00 -13.17 2.32
C TRP A 317 0.98 -14.50 1.59
N MET A 318 0.91 -15.61 2.34
CA MET A 318 0.85 -16.95 1.78
C MET A 318 -0.39 -17.16 0.89
N ALA A 319 -1.53 -16.57 1.26
CA ALA A 319 -2.77 -16.63 0.50
C ALA A 319 -2.71 -15.82 -0.81
N LEU A 320 -1.94 -14.73 -0.86
CA LEU A 320 -1.81 -13.85 -2.03
C LEU A 320 -0.97 -14.48 -3.16
N ILE A 321 0.05 -15.27 -2.84
CA ILE A 321 1.01 -15.76 -3.85
C ILE A 321 0.35 -16.62 -4.94
N PRO A 322 -0.62 -17.52 -4.65
CA PRO A 322 -1.33 -18.26 -5.70
C PRO A 322 -2.13 -17.40 -6.69
N TYR A 323 -2.40 -16.13 -6.35
CA TYR A 323 -3.04 -15.17 -7.25
C TYR A 323 -2.06 -14.44 -8.19
N ILE A 324 -0.78 -14.80 -8.17
CA ILE A 324 0.24 -14.28 -9.08
C ILE A 324 0.55 -15.36 -10.10
N ASN A 325 0.21 -15.13 -11.36
CA ASN A 325 0.45 -16.08 -12.42
C ASN A 325 1.96 -16.17 -12.82
N GLU A 326 2.29 -17.07 -13.74
CA GLU A 326 3.67 -17.30 -14.18
C GLU A 326 4.30 -16.07 -14.84
N GLU A 327 3.50 -15.24 -15.52
CA GLU A 327 3.93 -13.99 -16.15
C GLU A 327 4.19 -12.87 -15.14
N GLY A 328 3.75 -13.01 -13.88
CA GLY A 328 3.87 -12.00 -12.84
C GLY A 328 2.68 -11.04 -12.78
N ASP A 329 1.57 -11.36 -13.44
CA ASP A 329 0.32 -10.63 -13.31
C ASP A 329 -0.46 -11.09 -12.08
N VAL A 330 -0.95 -10.14 -11.27
CA VAL A 330 -1.87 -10.41 -10.16
C VAL A 330 -3.28 -10.58 -10.70
N THR A 331 -3.95 -11.65 -10.28
CA THR A 331 -5.31 -11.99 -10.68
C THR A 331 -6.33 -11.55 -9.63
N GLU A 332 -7.62 -11.64 -9.93
CA GLU A 332 -8.74 -11.30 -9.02
C GLU A 332 -8.66 -9.86 -8.47
N VAL A 333 -8.11 -8.92 -9.25
CA VAL A 333 -7.99 -7.52 -8.87
C VAL A 333 -9.29 -6.79 -9.21
N CYS A 334 -9.90 -6.12 -8.24
CA CYS A 334 -11.05 -5.26 -8.47
C CYS A 334 -10.70 -4.14 -9.46
N ILE A 335 -11.45 -4.01 -10.56
CA ILE A 335 -11.30 -2.90 -11.51
C ILE A 335 -11.44 -1.54 -10.81
N GLY A 336 -10.94 -0.47 -11.41
CA GLY A 336 -11.15 0.91 -10.95
C GLY A 336 -12.62 1.17 -10.58
N THR A 337 -12.87 1.68 -9.39
CA THR A 337 -14.19 1.75 -8.76
C THR A 337 -14.47 3.16 -8.27
N ASN A 338 -15.52 3.76 -8.81
CA ASN A 338 -16.05 5.03 -8.30
C ASN A 338 -16.97 4.79 -7.09
N LYS A 339 -17.23 5.86 -6.32
CA LYS A 339 -18.25 5.81 -5.28
C LYS A 339 -19.64 5.63 -5.90
N LYS A 340 -20.42 4.71 -5.36
CA LYS A 340 -21.81 4.50 -5.73
C LYS A 340 -22.59 3.99 -4.53
N ASN A 341 -23.67 4.64 -4.17
CA ASN A 341 -24.55 4.18 -3.08
C ASN A 341 -25.46 3.04 -3.57
N ASP A 342 -24.83 1.90 -3.87
CA ASP A 342 -25.48 0.68 -4.35
C ASP A 342 -24.59 -0.52 -4.00
N LYS A 343 -25.04 -1.37 -3.07
CA LYS A 343 -24.28 -2.53 -2.59
C LYS A 343 -23.95 -3.50 -3.73
N GLN A 344 -24.92 -3.74 -4.63
CA GLN A 344 -24.76 -4.67 -5.74
C GLN A 344 -23.67 -4.23 -6.71
N TYR A 345 -23.49 -2.92 -6.88
CA TYR A 345 -22.39 -2.38 -7.68
C TYR A 345 -21.00 -2.87 -7.22
N TYR A 346 -20.78 -3.03 -5.90
CA TYR A 346 -19.51 -3.54 -5.36
C TYR A 346 -19.37 -5.04 -5.55
N TYR A 347 -20.46 -5.80 -5.46
CA TYR A 347 -20.47 -7.23 -5.76
C TYR A 347 -20.14 -7.53 -7.22
N ASP A 348 -20.68 -6.73 -8.13
CA ASP A 348 -20.60 -6.92 -9.58
C ASP A 348 -19.32 -6.34 -10.18
N ARG A 349 -18.40 -5.80 -9.35
CA ARG A 349 -17.13 -5.27 -9.89
C ARG A 349 -16.37 -6.37 -10.62
N ARG A 350 -15.88 -6.03 -11.82
CA ARG A 350 -15.07 -6.94 -12.64
C ARG A 350 -13.75 -7.23 -11.93
N ARG A 351 -13.31 -8.47 -12.05
CA ARG A 351 -12.01 -8.95 -11.59
C ARG A 351 -11.06 -8.96 -12.77
N ILE A 352 -9.95 -8.26 -12.63
CA ILE A 352 -8.99 -8.01 -13.72
C ILE A 352 -7.70 -8.75 -13.43
N VAL A 353 -7.06 -9.25 -14.48
CA VAL A 353 -5.72 -9.83 -14.45
C VAL A 353 -4.72 -8.76 -14.87
N GLY A 354 -3.62 -8.60 -14.12
CA GLY A 354 -2.53 -7.69 -14.44
C GLY A 354 -2.83 -6.21 -14.20
N ASP A 355 -3.91 -5.89 -13.47
CA ASP A 355 -4.18 -4.51 -13.07
C ASP A 355 -3.15 -4.04 -12.03
N TYR A 356 -2.60 -2.86 -12.23
CA TYR A 356 -1.56 -2.29 -11.37
C TYR A 356 -2.02 -2.02 -9.93
N HIS A 357 -3.32 -1.90 -9.67
CA HIS A 357 -3.84 -1.84 -8.29
C HIS A 357 -3.53 -3.10 -7.48
N GLY A 358 -3.39 -4.27 -8.13
CA GLY A 358 -2.97 -5.49 -7.47
C GLY A 358 -1.46 -5.63 -7.37
N GLN A 359 -0.74 -5.28 -8.45
CA GLN A 359 0.72 -5.39 -8.48
C GLN A 359 1.42 -4.47 -7.47
N ALA A 360 0.96 -3.24 -7.34
CA ALA A 360 1.53 -2.25 -6.44
C ALA A 360 1.64 -2.75 -4.99
N PRO A 361 0.55 -3.14 -4.32
CA PRO A 361 0.61 -3.51 -2.90
C PRO A 361 1.34 -4.85 -2.66
N ILE A 362 1.42 -5.77 -3.63
CA ILE A 362 2.30 -6.94 -3.51
C ILE A 362 3.76 -6.50 -3.43
N LEU A 363 4.20 -5.57 -4.28
CA LEU A 363 5.56 -5.01 -4.21
C LEU A 363 5.80 -4.26 -2.89
N TRP A 364 4.76 -3.61 -2.34
CA TRP A 364 4.86 -2.99 -1.01
C TRP A 364 5.06 -4.03 0.09
N CYS A 365 4.38 -5.17 0.01
CA CYS A 365 4.64 -6.28 0.92
C CYS A 365 6.08 -6.80 0.77
N CYS A 366 6.59 -6.94 -0.48
CA CYS A 366 7.94 -7.43 -0.73
C CYS A 366 8.98 -6.56 -0.04
N PHE A 367 8.98 -5.24 -0.27
CA PHE A 367 9.98 -4.40 0.38
C PHE A 367 9.79 -4.35 1.90
N ALA A 368 8.56 -4.35 2.39
CA ALA A 368 8.31 -4.35 3.83
C ALA A 368 8.75 -5.65 4.52
N LEU A 369 8.73 -6.79 3.83
CA LEU A 369 9.25 -8.06 4.35
C LEU A 369 10.78 -8.11 4.37
N ILE A 370 11.46 -7.46 3.41
CA ILE A 370 12.92 -7.40 3.32
C ILE A 370 13.52 -6.41 4.33
N GLU A 371 12.98 -5.18 4.42
CA GLU A 371 13.43 -4.16 5.40
C GLU A 371 13.42 -4.72 6.84
#